data_e061498077cd34df9719cb0eec542391
#
_entry.id   e061498077cd34df9719cb0eec542391
#
_cell.length_a   1.000
_cell.length_b   1.000
_cell.length_c   1.000
_cell.angle_alpha   90.00
_cell.angle_beta   90.00
_cell.angle_gamma   90.00
#
_symmetry.space_group_name_H-M   'P 1'
#
loop_
_entity.id
_entity.type
_entity.pdbx_description
1 polymer ?
#
loop_
_entity_poly.entity_id
_entity_poly.type
_entity_poly.pdbx_seq_one_letter_code
_entity_poly.pdbx_strand_id
1 'polypeptide(L)'
;IVTTIKEKIQYNELITTYKSFYSKALREKIIKNKSKIKGVNLDIVDVFKRTWPLILGEAETRANNIFDFMQKYHIYGQELWERLTPKIISEIRIDSDNLQLKGIVDKVEIYENGYVPIELKTGKMPKEGAWPGHKIQIIAYSMLIEEKFKTKVKEGFVNYLDAKQTRRITINPFM
;
A
#
# COMPACT_ATOMS: atom_id res chain seq x y z
N ILE A 1 13.62 -6.39 -5.42
CA ILE A 1 14.16 -6.87 -4.12
C ILE A 1 13.87 -8.35 -3.95
N VAL A 2 12.59 -8.78 -3.97
CA VAL A 2 12.22 -10.18 -3.68
C VAL A 2 12.92 -11.17 -4.60
N THR A 3 12.92 -10.93 -5.90
CA THR A 3 13.54 -11.81 -6.91
C THR A 3 15.07 -11.87 -6.82
N THR A 4 15.71 -10.92 -6.13
CA THR A 4 17.17 -10.91 -5.93
C THR A 4 17.63 -11.68 -4.70
N ILE A 5 16.71 -12.10 -3.83
CA ILE A 5 17.01 -12.91 -2.64
C ILE A 5 17.19 -14.37 -3.08
N LYS A 6 18.42 -14.75 -3.41
CA LYS A 6 18.72 -16.09 -3.96
C LYS A 6 18.85 -17.18 -2.90
N GLU A 7 19.08 -16.80 -1.65
CA GLU A 7 19.32 -17.71 -0.53
C GLU A 7 18.80 -17.10 0.77
N LYS A 8 18.95 -17.81 1.88
CA LYS A 8 18.53 -17.34 3.21
C LYS A 8 19.25 -16.05 3.57
N ILE A 9 18.46 -14.96 3.72
CA ILE A 9 18.94 -13.65 4.17
C ILE A 9 18.59 -13.43 5.64
N GLN A 10 19.42 -12.68 6.36
CA GLN A 10 19.10 -12.27 7.73
C GLN A 10 18.10 -11.11 7.72
N TYR A 11 17.23 -11.06 8.73
CA TYR A 11 16.22 -9.99 8.85
C TYR A 11 16.84 -8.58 8.78
N ASN A 12 17.96 -8.34 9.48
CA ASN A 12 18.62 -7.04 9.50
C ASN A 12 19.13 -6.60 8.12
N GLU A 13 19.56 -7.54 7.30
CA GLU A 13 19.99 -7.26 5.93
C GLU A 13 18.78 -6.95 5.04
N LEU A 14 17.73 -7.73 5.17
CA LEU A 14 16.47 -7.50 4.43
C LEU A 14 15.87 -6.14 4.74
N ILE A 15 15.71 -5.80 6.02
CA ILE A 15 15.14 -4.52 6.43
C ILE A 15 16.02 -3.35 6.00
N THR A 16 17.35 -3.48 6.06
CA THR A 16 18.28 -2.45 5.60
C THR A 16 18.13 -2.20 4.09
N THR A 17 17.98 -3.27 3.32
CA THR A 17 17.71 -3.18 1.87
C THR A 17 16.42 -2.45 1.58
N TYR A 18 15.34 -2.78 2.29
CA TYR A 18 14.06 -2.09 2.13
C TYR A 18 14.13 -0.61 2.54
N LYS A 19 14.75 -0.29 3.68
CA LYS A 19 14.97 1.10 4.13
C LYS A 19 15.75 1.91 3.11
N SER A 20 16.81 1.36 2.56
CA SER A 20 17.61 2.00 1.52
C SER A 20 16.80 2.28 0.25
N PHE A 21 16.07 1.29 -0.24
CA PHE A 21 15.21 1.42 -1.42
C PHE A 21 14.14 2.50 -1.23
N TYR A 22 13.40 2.46 -0.12
CA TYR A 22 12.34 3.44 0.15
C TYR A 22 12.90 4.85 0.38
N SER A 23 14.04 4.99 1.05
CA SER A 23 14.71 6.29 1.23
C SER A 23 15.11 6.90 -0.11
N LYS A 24 15.67 6.09 -1.03
CA LYS A 24 16.03 6.52 -2.38
C LYS A 24 14.77 6.96 -3.15
N ALA A 25 13.73 6.14 -3.17
CA ALA A 25 12.47 6.44 -3.87
C ALA A 25 11.82 7.72 -3.35
N LEU A 26 11.79 7.93 -2.02
CA LEU A 26 11.26 9.15 -1.43
C LEU A 26 12.05 10.40 -1.86
N ARG A 27 13.38 10.32 -1.82
CA ARG A 27 14.25 11.44 -2.26
C ARG A 27 14.00 11.79 -3.72
N GLU A 28 13.93 10.80 -4.61
CA GLU A 28 13.65 11.00 -6.03
C GLU A 28 12.28 11.66 -6.26
N LYS A 29 11.24 11.22 -5.56
CA LYS A 29 9.89 11.82 -5.61
C LYS A 29 9.89 13.27 -5.11
N ILE A 30 10.57 13.58 -4.02
CA ILE A 30 10.71 14.95 -3.49
C ILE A 30 11.44 15.84 -4.48
N ILE A 31 12.56 15.39 -5.04
CA ILE A 31 13.33 16.14 -6.03
C ILE A 31 12.48 16.42 -7.27
N LYS A 32 11.80 15.41 -7.80
CA LYS A 32 10.90 15.54 -8.96
C LYS A 32 9.78 16.57 -8.73
N ASN A 33 9.30 16.71 -7.50
CA ASN A 33 8.23 17.65 -7.14
C ASN A 33 8.73 18.93 -6.45
N LYS A 34 10.03 19.21 -6.49
CA LYS A 34 10.66 20.35 -5.80
C LYS A 34 9.97 21.70 -6.06
N SER A 35 9.61 21.98 -7.30
CA SER A 35 8.94 23.24 -7.67
C SER A 35 7.55 23.36 -7.03
N LYS A 36 6.78 22.27 -7.02
CA LYS A 36 5.46 22.23 -6.40
C LYS A 36 5.53 22.39 -4.88
N ILE A 37 6.51 21.73 -4.24
CA ILE A 37 6.74 21.83 -2.79
C ILE A 37 7.10 23.27 -2.40
N LYS A 38 8.00 23.91 -3.14
CA LYS A 38 8.36 25.30 -2.92
C LYS A 38 7.19 26.27 -3.19
N GLY A 39 6.37 25.98 -4.19
CA GLY A 39 5.20 26.80 -4.54
C GLY A 39 4.14 26.87 -3.42
N VAL A 40 4.14 25.93 -2.49
CA VAL A 40 3.28 25.92 -1.29
C VAL A 40 4.05 26.28 0.00
N ASN A 41 5.21 26.92 -0.13
CA ASN A 41 6.09 27.38 0.96
C ASN A 41 6.53 26.27 1.92
N LEU A 42 6.73 25.05 1.42
CA LEU A 42 7.28 23.94 2.19
C LEU A 42 8.77 23.74 1.90
N ASP A 43 9.53 23.45 2.95
CA ASP A 43 10.92 23.04 2.83
C ASP A 43 11.01 21.53 2.48
N ILE A 44 11.91 21.21 1.53
CA ILE A 44 12.07 19.82 1.04
C ILE A 44 12.63 18.88 2.10
N VAL A 45 13.45 19.40 3.02
CA VAL A 45 14.01 18.61 4.14
C VAL A 45 12.92 18.30 5.16
N ASP A 46 12.04 19.28 5.43
CA ASP A 46 10.92 19.08 6.33
C ASP A 46 9.89 18.10 5.76
N VAL A 47 9.64 18.17 4.44
CA VAL A 47 8.80 17.16 3.76
C VAL A 47 9.40 15.76 3.93
N PHE A 48 10.71 15.61 3.73
CA PHE A 48 11.37 14.32 3.96
C PHE A 48 11.24 13.86 5.42
N LYS A 49 11.56 14.73 6.39
CA LYS A 49 11.50 14.42 7.82
C LYS A 49 10.11 13.98 8.28
N ARG A 50 9.05 14.60 7.76
CA ARG A 50 7.66 14.25 8.07
C ARG A 50 7.20 12.95 7.43
N THR A 51 7.63 12.72 6.18
CA THR A 51 7.18 11.55 5.39
C THR A 51 7.96 10.29 5.72
N TRP A 52 9.26 10.42 6.04
CA TRP A 52 10.13 9.28 6.27
C TRP A 52 9.63 8.30 7.35
N PRO A 53 9.16 8.73 8.54
CA PRO A 53 8.65 7.81 9.56
C PRO A 53 7.46 6.96 9.09
N LEU A 54 6.61 7.51 8.22
CA LEU A 54 5.44 6.82 7.67
C LEU A 54 5.88 5.74 6.68
N ILE A 55 6.81 6.08 5.80
CA ILE A 55 7.38 5.16 4.81
C ILE A 55 8.24 4.08 5.48
N LEU A 56 8.92 4.42 6.56
CA LEU A 56 9.70 3.47 7.33
C LEU A 56 8.82 2.34 7.89
N GLY A 57 7.64 2.68 8.44
CA GLY A 57 6.67 1.69 8.90
C GLY A 57 6.22 0.73 7.80
N GLU A 58 5.98 1.23 6.59
CA GLU A 58 5.65 0.38 5.43
C GLU A 58 6.83 -0.53 5.05
N ALA A 59 8.06 0.01 5.05
CA ALA A 59 9.26 -0.78 4.75
C ALA A 59 9.45 -1.93 5.76
N GLU A 60 9.23 -1.66 7.04
CA GLU A 60 9.30 -2.66 8.11
C GLU A 60 8.22 -3.73 7.97
N THR A 61 6.98 -3.31 7.72
CA THR A 61 5.87 -4.24 7.49
C THR A 61 6.15 -5.19 6.32
N ARG A 62 6.65 -4.66 5.20
CA ARG A 62 6.98 -5.49 4.03
C ARG A 62 8.14 -6.43 4.29
N ALA A 63 9.19 -5.96 4.95
CA ALA A 63 10.33 -6.81 5.30
C ALA A 63 9.92 -7.94 6.25
N ASN A 64 9.10 -7.65 7.26
CA ASN A 64 8.54 -8.66 8.17
C ASN A 64 7.74 -9.72 7.40
N ASN A 65 6.77 -9.30 6.58
CA ASN A 65 5.92 -10.24 5.84
C ASN A 65 6.75 -11.17 4.93
N ILE A 66 7.76 -10.64 4.26
CA ILE A 66 8.64 -11.44 3.40
C ILE A 66 9.50 -12.38 4.23
N PHE A 67 10.08 -11.88 5.31
CA PHE A 67 10.94 -12.67 6.18
C PHE A 67 10.18 -13.82 6.82
N ASP A 68 8.99 -13.56 7.37
CA ASP A 68 8.12 -14.58 7.97
C ASP A 68 7.69 -15.64 6.94
N PHE A 69 7.37 -15.20 5.72
CA PHE A 69 7.03 -16.10 4.64
C PHE A 69 8.20 -17.00 4.23
N MET A 70 9.40 -16.42 4.12
CA MET A 70 10.63 -17.18 3.85
C MET A 70 10.93 -18.19 4.96
N GLN A 71 10.79 -17.79 6.23
CA GLN A 71 11.03 -18.69 7.37
C GLN A 71 10.03 -19.85 7.40
N LYS A 72 8.78 -19.56 7.07
CA LYS A 72 7.70 -20.57 7.09
C LYS A 72 7.82 -21.61 5.97
N TYR A 73 8.17 -21.16 4.75
CA TYR A 73 8.10 -22.01 3.56
C TYR A 73 9.47 -22.42 3.01
N HIS A 74 10.57 -21.85 3.52
CA HIS A 74 11.95 -22.11 3.08
C HIS A 74 12.17 -21.92 1.56
N ILE A 75 11.52 -20.88 0.98
CA ILE A 75 11.60 -20.55 -0.45
C ILE A 75 12.25 -19.19 -0.68
N TYR A 76 12.92 -19.02 -1.82
CA TYR A 76 13.72 -17.83 -2.16
C TYR A 76 13.60 -17.48 -3.63
N GLY A 77 14.07 -16.27 -4.00
CA GLY A 77 14.20 -15.85 -5.39
C GLY A 77 12.88 -15.80 -6.14
N GLN A 78 12.85 -16.43 -7.30
CA GLN A 78 11.68 -16.43 -8.17
C GLN A 78 10.50 -17.19 -7.56
N GLU A 79 10.75 -18.32 -6.92
CA GLU A 79 9.70 -19.09 -6.23
C GLU A 79 9.07 -18.30 -5.09
N LEU A 80 9.89 -17.57 -4.31
CA LEU A 80 9.39 -16.66 -3.28
C LEU A 80 8.47 -15.60 -3.90
N TRP A 81 8.86 -14.98 -5.02
CA TRP A 81 8.02 -13.99 -5.71
C TRP A 81 6.69 -14.57 -6.20
N GLU A 82 6.71 -15.78 -6.72
CA GLU A 82 5.50 -16.43 -7.27
C GLU A 82 4.52 -16.81 -6.17
N ARG A 83 5.01 -17.26 -5.03
CA ARG A 83 4.19 -17.77 -3.91
C ARG A 83 3.89 -16.74 -2.82
N LEU A 84 4.62 -15.62 -2.79
CA LEU A 84 4.44 -14.58 -1.79
C LEU A 84 3.00 -14.04 -1.80
N THR A 85 2.35 -14.10 -0.66
CA THR A 85 0.98 -13.62 -0.46
C THR A 85 0.93 -12.77 0.82
N PRO A 86 0.29 -11.59 0.78
CA PRO A 86 -0.32 -10.97 -0.39
C PRO A 86 0.71 -10.35 -1.37
N LYS A 87 0.42 -10.41 -2.66
CA LYS A 87 1.09 -9.54 -3.63
C LYS A 87 0.50 -8.14 -3.54
N ILE A 88 1.32 -7.13 -3.78
CA ILE A 88 0.90 -5.73 -3.63
C ILE A 88 1.06 -5.02 -4.97
N ILE A 89 -0.03 -4.37 -5.41
CA ILE A 89 -0.02 -3.38 -6.49
C ILE A 89 -0.25 -2.01 -5.85
N SER A 90 0.58 -1.04 -6.18
CA SER A 90 0.45 0.33 -5.70
C SER A 90 0.08 1.28 -6.84
N GLU A 91 -0.72 2.32 -6.52
CA GLU A 91 -1.12 3.39 -7.45
C GLU A 91 -1.76 2.83 -8.75
N ILE A 92 -2.61 1.83 -8.63
CA ILE A 92 -3.29 1.25 -9.79
C ILE A 92 -4.43 2.15 -10.27
N ARG A 93 -4.31 2.62 -11.53
CA ARG A 93 -5.38 3.34 -12.20
C ARG A 93 -6.37 2.37 -12.82
N ILE A 94 -7.64 2.58 -12.54
CA ILE A 94 -8.75 1.82 -13.10
C ILE A 94 -9.81 2.81 -13.59
N ASP A 95 -10.18 2.68 -14.86
CA ASP A 95 -11.26 3.42 -15.49
C ASP A 95 -12.31 2.41 -15.96
N SER A 96 -13.59 2.67 -15.68
CA SER A 96 -14.73 1.86 -16.10
C SER A 96 -15.82 2.73 -16.71
N ASP A 97 -16.06 2.54 -17.99
CA ASP A 97 -17.16 3.20 -18.68
C ASP A 97 -18.52 2.63 -18.27
N ASN A 98 -18.57 1.33 -17.98
CA ASN A 98 -19.80 0.67 -17.54
C ASN A 98 -20.31 1.19 -16.19
N LEU A 99 -19.39 1.40 -15.23
CA LEU A 99 -19.72 1.94 -13.90
C LEU A 99 -19.73 3.48 -13.89
N GLN A 100 -19.31 4.15 -14.96
CA GLN A 100 -19.07 5.59 -15.02
C GLN A 100 -18.16 6.07 -13.88
N LEU A 101 -17.18 5.25 -13.53
CA LEU A 101 -16.23 5.47 -12.45
C LEU A 101 -14.80 5.40 -12.94
N LYS A 102 -13.94 6.23 -12.35
CA LYS A 102 -12.51 6.17 -12.51
C LYS A 102 -11.82 6.48 -11.20
N GLY A 103 -10.69 5.82 -10.94
CA GLY A 103 -9.94 6.06 -9.73
C GLY A 103 -8.51 5.55 -9.79
N ILE A 104 -7.71 6.03 -8.85
CA ILE A 104 -6.38 5.52 -8.57
C ILE A 104 -6.44 4.93 -7.17
N VAL A 105 -6.31 3.61 -7.07
CA VAL A 105 -6.29 2.91 -5.79
C VAL A 105 -4.87 2.95 -5.26
N ASP A 106 -4.67 3.48 -4.05
CA ASP A 106 -3.34 3.66 -3.46
C ASP A 106 -2.59 2.32 -3.35
N LYS A 107 -3.28 1.28 -2.88
CA LYS A 107 -2.71 -0.04 -2.69
C LYS A 107 -3.78 -1.11 -2.84
N VAL A 108 -3.46 -2.18 -3.55
CA VAL A 108 -4.28 -3.40 -3.62
C VAL A 108 -3.45 -4.58 -3.15
N GLU A 109 -3.92 -5.29 -2.15
CA GLU A 109 -3.36 -6.56 -1.72
C GLU A 109 -4.09 -7.71 -2.43
N ILE A 110 -3.31 -8.63 -3.01
CA ILE A 110 -3.81 -9.76 -3.77
C ILE A 110 -3.52 -11.03 -2.99
N TYR A 111 -4.58 -11.70 -2.59
CA TYR A 111 -4.57 -12.98 -1.92
C TYR A 111 -5.04 -14.09 -2.90
N GLU A 112 -4.84 -15.36 -2.54
CA GLU A 112 -5.32 -16.50 -3.34
C GLU A 112 -6.83 -16.44 -3.63
N ASN A 113 -7.60 -15.92 -2.68
CA ASN A 113 -9.06 -15.91 -2.69
C ASN A 113 -9.67 -14.50 -2.88
N GLY A 114 -8.89 -13.51 -3.31
CA GLY A 114 -9.47 -12.19 -3.59
C GLY A 114 -8.50 -11.02 -3.53
N TYR A 115 -9.05 -9.85 -3.78
CA TYR A 115 -8.40 -8.56 -3.83
C TYR A 115 -8.91 -7.69 -2.69
N VAL A 116 -8.01 -6.95 -2.06
CA VAL A 116 -8.33 -6.07 -0.93
C VAL A 116 -7.80 -4.67 -1.22
N PRO A 117 -8.67 -3.68 -1.52
CA PRO A 117 -8.27 -2.29 -1.67
C PRO A 117 -7.92 -1.68 -0.33
N ILE A 118 -6.86 -0.88 -0.33
CA ILE A 118 -6.39 -0.11 0.82
C ILE A 118 -6.18 1.33 0.40
N GLU A 119 -6.83 2.24 1.11
CA GLU A 119 -6.66 3.68 0.95
C GLU A 119 -5.79 4.23 2.07
N LEU A 120 -4.84 5.09 1.72
CA LEU A 120 -3.92 5.73 2.65
C LEU A 120 -4.40 7.15 2.95
N LYS A 121 -4.61 7.48 4.20
CA LYS A 121 -5.05 8.81 4.62
C LYS A 121 -4.11 9.41 5.65
N THR A 122 -3.77 10.66 5.44
CA THR A 122 -3.16 11.54 6.44
C THR A 122 -4.22 12.38 7.13
N GLY A 123 -3.89 12.95 8.30
CA GLY A 123 -4.80 13.78 9.06
C GLY A 123 -5.63 13.03 10.10
N LYS A 124 -6.70 13.69 10.56
CA LYS A 124 -7.51 13.20 11.68
C LYS A 124 -8.34 11.97 11.30
N MET A 125 -8.28 10.96 12.14
CA MET A 125 -9.14 9.79 12.09
C MET A 125 -10.41 10.01 12.93
N PRO A 126 -11.58 9.44 12.55
CA PRO A 126 -12.76 9.44 13.43
C PRO A 126 -12.53 8.53 14.64
N LYS A 127 -13.24 8.79 15.75
CA LYS A 127 -13.17 7.94 16.95
C LYS A 127 -13.55 6.50 16.63
N GLU A 128 -14.58 6.29 15.83
CA GLU A 128 -15.08 4.98 15.42
C GLU A 128 -15.22 4.89 13.90
N GLY A 129 -14.95 3.68 13.37
CA GLY A 129 -15.07 3.39 11.94
C GLY A 129 -14.16 4.25 11.05
N ALA A 130 -14.67 4.65 9.89
CA ALA A 130 -14.00 5.55 8.95
C ALA A 130 -14.96 6.68 8.53
N TRP A 131 -14.40 7.81 8.09
CA TRP A 131 -15.21 8.91 7.57
C TRP A 131 -16.10 8.44 6.40
N PRO A 132 -17.34 8.98 6.28
CA PRO A 132 -18.27 8.55 5.21
C PRO A 132 -17.66 8.62 3.81
N GLY A 133 -16.95 9.71 3.48
CA GLY A 133 -16.26 9.84 2.19
C GLY A 133 -15.20 8.77 1.95
N HIS A 134 -14.47 8.35 2.97
CA HIS A 134 -13.47 7.29 2.84
C HIS A 134 -14.13 5.91 2.65
N LYS A 135 -15.30 5.68 3.28
CA LYS A 135 -16.08 4.45 3.05
C LYS A 135 -16.56 4.37 1.61
N ILE A 136 -17.15 5.47 1.10
CA ILE A 136 -17.61 5.56 -0.30
C ILE A 136 -16.44 5.32 -1.26
N GLN A 137 -15.27 5.88 -0.99
CA GLN A 137 -14.08 5.69 -1.82
C GLN A 137 -13.66 4.22 -1.88
N ILE A 138 -13.63 3.51 -0.74
CA ILE A 138 -13.33 2.07 -0.69
C ILE A 138 -14.38 1.26 -1.45
N ILE A 139 -15.67 1.60 -1.33
CA ILE A 139 -16.74 0.91 -2.07
C ILE A 139 -16.56 1.10 -3.58
N ALA A 140 -16.32 2.34 -4.04
CA ALA A 140 -16.08 2.64 -5.44
C ALA A 140 -14.85 1.88 -5.99
N TYR A 141 -13.76 1.82 -5.23
CA TYR A 141 -12.59 1.03 -5.58
C TYR A 141 -12.88 -0.47 -5.64
N SER A 142 -13.70 -0.98 -4.73
CA SER A 142 -14.11 -2.39 -4.76
C SER A 142 -14.88 -2.72 -6.04
N MET A 143 -15.81 -1.87 -6.46
CA MET A 143 -16.56 -2.03 -7.72
C MET A 143 -15.62 -2.01 -8.95
N LEU A 144 -14.67 -1.09 -9.00
CA LEU A 144 -13.67 -1.00 -10.07
C LEU A 144 -12.78 -2.25 -10.14
N ILE A 145 -12.36 -2.76 -8.98
CA ILE A 145 -11.54 -3.97 -8.87
C ILE A 145 -12.34 -5.20 -9.28
N GLU A 146 -13.59 -5.34 -8.81
CA GLU A 146 -14.47 -6.45 -9.19
C GLU A 146 -14.67 -6.53 -10.68
N GLU A 147 -14.93 -5.39 -11.33
CA GLU A 147 -15.11 -5.35 -12.79
C GLU A 147 -13.83 -5.68 -13.54
N LYS A 148 -12.69 -5.06 -13.14
CA LYS A 148 -11.40 -5.23 -13.84
C LYS A 148 -10.85 -6.64 -13.73
N PHE A 149 -10.91 -7.23 -12.55
CA PHE A 149 -10.29 -8.52 -12.25
C PHE A 149 -11.28 -9.69 -12.22
N LYS A 150 -12.57 -9.44 -12.51
CA LYS A 150 -13.64 -10.45 -12.51
C LYS A 150 -13.67 -11.27 -11.22
N THR A 151 -13.58 -10.57 -10.09
CA THR A 151 -13.51 -11.13 -8.74
C THR A 151 -14.56 -10.51 -7.83
N LYS A 152 -14.68 -10.99 -6.60
CA LYS A 152 -15.47 -10.35 -5.56
C LYS A 152 -14.58 -9.75 -4.49
N VAL A 153 -14.88 -8.51 -4.09
CA VAL A 153 -14.22 -7.81 -2.99
C VAL A 153 -15.14 -7.84 -1.78
N LYS A 154 -14.72 -8.50 -0.72
CA LYS A 154 -15.51 -8.65 0.52
C LYS A 154 -15.25 -7.55 1.54
N GLU A 155 -14.08 -6.93 1.46
CA GLU A 155 -13.61 -5.92 2.40
C GLU A 155 -12.55 -5.03 1.78
N GLY A 156 -12.36 -3.87 2.37
CA GLY A 156 -11.24 -2.99 2.09
C GLY A 156 -10.83 -2.26 3.36
N PHE A 157 -9.75 -1.52 3.30
CA PHE A 157 -9.21 -0.84 4.47
C PHE A 157 -8.88 0.62 4.20
N VAL A 158 -9.08 1.44 5.23
CA VAL A 158 -8.54 2.80 5.30
C VAL A 158 -7.43 2.82 6.33
N ASN A 159 -6.22 3.10 5.89
CA ASN A 159 -5.05 3.21 6.75
C ASN A 159 -4.78 4.68 7.07
N TYR A 160 -5.05 5.07 8.31
CA TYR A 160 -4.80 6.42 8.83
C TYR A 160 -3.34 6.50 9.33
N LEU A 161 -2.48 7.03 8.46
CA LEU A 161 -1.02 7.01 8.65
C LEU A 161 -0.57 7.75 9.91
N ASP A 162 -1.14 8.93 10.17
CA ASP A 162 -0.78 9.75 11.34
C ASP A 162 -1.21 9.09 12.66
N ALA A 163 -2.34 8.38 12.63
CA ALA A 163 -2.86 7.65 13.79
C ALA A 163 -2.24 6.25 13.92
N LYS A 164 -1.51 5.77 12.90
CA LYS A 164 -1.00 4.39 12.80
C LYS A 164 -2.10 3.35 13.04
N GLN A 165 -3.29 3.61 12.50
CA GLN A 165 -4.46 2.74 12.67
C GLN A 165 -5.12 2.43 11.34
N THR A 166 -5.57 1.20 11.21
CA THR A 166 -6.30 0.71 10.04
C THR A 166 -7.77 0.48 10.42
N ARG A 167 -8.68 0.92 9.56
CA ARG A 167 -10.12 0.73 9.69
C ARG A 167 -10.63 -0.19 8.59
N ARG A 168 -11.25 -1.28 8.97
CA ARG A 168 -11.89 -2.24 8.05
C ARG A 168 -13.22 -1.70 7.57
N ILE A 169 -13.49 -1.84 6.29
CA ILE A 169 -14.77 -1.57 5.63
C ILE A 169 -15.25 -2.87 5.02
N THR A 170 -16.34 -3.42 5.54
CA THR A 170 -16.98 -4.59 4.95
C THR A 170 -17.78 -4.15 3.73
N ILE A 171 -17.57 -4.80 2.59
CA ILE A 171 -18.32 -4.52 1.37
C ILE A 171 -19.58 -5.39 1.37
N ASN A 172 -20.72 -4.72 1.38
CA ASN A 172 -22.03 -5.34 1.35
C ASN A 172 -22.74 -4.93 0.04
N PRO A 173 -23.34 -5.87 -0.70
CA PRO A 173 -24.10 -5.56 -1.93
C PRO A 173 -25.25 -4.57 -1.74
N PHE A 174 -25.66 -4.33 -0.50
CA PHE A 174 -26.75 -3.41 -0.15
C PHE A 174 -26.28 -2.05 0.38
N MET A 175 -25.00 -1.71 0.21
CA MET A 175 -24.42 -0.39 0.53
C MET A 175 -24.48 0.56 -0.64
#